data_ca0c1219860be66f307b1567a5dffde2
#
_entry.id   ca0c1219860be66f307b1567a5dffde2
#
_cell.length_a   1.000
_cell.length_b   1.000
_cell.length_c   1.000
_cell.angle_alpha   90.00
_cell.angle_beta   90.00
_cell.angle_gamma   90.00
#
_symmetry.space_group_name_H-M   'P 1'
#
loop_
_entity.id
_entity.type
_entity.pdbx_description
1 polymer ?
#
loop_
_entity_poly.entity_id
_entity_poly.type
_entity_poly.pdbx_seq_one_letter_code
_entity_poly.pdbx_strand_id
1 'polypeptide(L)' 'MTETQIQTLKSAIHTIPDYPKTGIMFRDVTGILDDAEAFKLTIDILADKFKDGGFTKIVGTEARGFLFGAPLALAMGLG' A
#
# COMPACT_ATOMS: atom_id res chain seq x y z
N MET A 1 -8.64 6.24 9.65
CA MET A 1 -7.92 7.18 8.76
C MET A 1 -8.58 8.54 8.76
N THR A 2 -7.77 9.58 8.75
CA THR A 2 -8.29 10.95 8.63
C THR A 2 -8.57 11.25 7.15
N GLU A 3 -9.37 12.30 6.92
CA GLU A 3 -9.67 12.76 5.56
C GLU A 3 -8.40 13.17 4.82
N THR A 4 -7.47 13.85 5.51
CA THR A 4 -6.19 14.24 4.92
C THR A 4 -5.36 13.03 4.50
N GLN A 5 -5.33 11.98 5.32
CA GLN A 5 -4.63 10.74 4.98
C GLN A 5 -5.25 10.07 3.75
N ILE A 6 -6.58 10.01 3.69
CA ILE A 6 -7.29 9.45 2.54
C ILE A 6 -6.95 10.22 1.27
N GLN A 7 -6.92 11.55 1.31
CA GLN A 7 -6.59 12.36 0.15
C GLN A 7 -5.14 12.17 -0.29
N THR A 8 -4.21 12.06 0.66
CA THR A 8 -2.80 11.79 0.35
C THR A 8 -2.66 10.50 -0.44
N LEU A 9 -3.32 9.42 0.01
CA LEU A 9 -3.26 8.13 -0.66
C LEU A 9 -3.95 8.15 -2.02
N LYS A 10 -5.14 8.76 -2.11
CA LYS A 10 -5.86 8.87 -3.38
C LYS A 10 -5.07 9.64 -4.42
N SER A 11 -4.37 10.70 -4.01
CA SER A 11 -3.56 11.52 -4.92
C SER A 11 -2.38 10.74 -5.50
N ALA A 12 -1.88 9.75 -4.77
CA ALA A 12 -0.75 8.93 -5.22
C ALA A 12 -1.19 7.79 -6.15
N ILE A 13 -2.47 7.39 -6.11
CA ILE A 13 -2.99 6.32 -6.96
C ILE A 13 -3.42 6.91 -8.30
N HIS A 14 -2.81 6.42 -9.38
CA HIS A 14 -3.12 6.86 -10.73
C HIS A 14 -4.16 5.95 -11.36
N THR A 15 -5.10 6.55 -12.10
CA THR A 15 -6.08 5.80 -12.88
C THR A 15 -5.63 5.77 -14.34
N ILE A 16 -5.53 4.57 -14.91
CA ILE A 16 -5.20 4.37 -16.31
C ILE A 16 -6.48 3.89 -17.00
N PRO A 17 -7.14 4.74 -17.82
CA PRO A 17 -8.36 4.32 -18.50
C PRO A 17 -8.05 3.33 -19.62
N ASP A 18 -9.00 2.44 -19.89
CA ASP A 18 -8.93 1.47 -20.99
C ASP A 18 -7.69 0.57 -20.93
N TYR A 19 -7.30 0.17 -19.73
CA TYR A 19 -6.18 -0.73 -19.51
C TYR A 19 -6.60 -1.91 -18.62
N PRO A 20 -6.24 -3.14 -18.95
CA PRO A 20 -5.55 -3.58 -20.18
C PRO A 20 -6.48 -3.69 -21.39
N LYS A 21 -7.76 -3.40 -21.23
CA LYS A 21 -8.77 -3.43 -22.29
C LYS A 21 -9.68 -2.23 -22.20
N THR A 22 -10.27 -1.86 -23.34
CA THR A 22 -11.27 -0.80 -23.41
C THR A 22 -12.38 -1.04 -22.39
N GLY A 23 -12.75 0.01 -21.67
CA GLY A 23 -13.82 -0.03 -20.66
C GLY A 23 -13.34 -0.38 -19.26
N ILE A 24 -12.07 -0.75 -19.08
CA ILE A 24 -11.51 -1.06 -17.76
C ILE A 24 -10.72 0.14 -17.24
N MET A 25 -11.04 0.56 -16.03
CA MET A 25 -10.31 1.62 -15.32
C MET A 25 -9.30 0.97 -14.39
N PHE A 26 -8.02 0.99 -14.77
CA PHE A 26 -6.96 0.40 -13.97
C PHE A 26 -6.48 1.40 -12.91
N ARG A 27 -6.48 0.98 -11.66
CA ARG A 27 -5.96 1.78 -10.54
C ARG A 27 -4.52 1.35 -10.25
N ASP A 28 -3.58 2.24 -10.55
CA ASP A 28 -2.16 1.93 -10.38
C ASP A 28 -1.68 2.39 -9.01
N VAL A 29 -1.35 1.43 -8.14
CA VAL A 29 -0.85 1.71 -6.80
C VAL A 29 0.66 1.95 -6.75
N THR A 30 1.37 1.78 -7.86
CA THR A 30 2.82 2.02 -7.88
C THR A 30 3.16 3.48 -7.64
N GLY A 31 2.23 4.40 -7.87
CA GLY A 31 2.39 5.80 -7.51
C GLY A 31 2.61 6.01 -6.02
N ILE A 32 2.06 5.13 -5.18
CA ILE A 32 2.31 5.16 -3.73
C ILE A 32 3.79 4.87 -3.44
N LEU A 33 4.37 3.91 -4.16
CA LEU A 33 5.78 3.54 -3.98
C LEU A 33 6.72 4.66 -4.41
N ASP A 34 6.31 5.46 -5.38
CA ASP A 34 7.10 6.55 -5.93
C ASP A 34 7.05 7.82 -5.06
N ASP A 35 6.12 7.90 -4.14
CA ASP A 35 5.92 9.05 -3.25
C ASP A 35 6.27 8.63 -1.82
N ALA A 36 7.39 9.15 -1.30
CA ALA A 36 7.89 8.77 0.02
C ALA A 36 6.86 9.01 1.13
N GLU A 37 6.11 10.09 1.07
CA GLU A 37 5.10 10.41 2.08
C GLU A 37 3.93 9.42 2.01
N ALA A 38 3.42 9.15 0.81
CA ALA A 38 2.33 8.21 0.63
C ALA A 38 2.74 6.78 0.99
N PHE A 39 3.96 6.38 0.64
CA PHE A 39 4.48 5.05 0.95
C PHE A 39 4.61 4.87 2.46
N LYS A 40 5.25 5.82 3.14
CA LYS A 40 5.39 5.77 4.60
C LYS A 40 4.02 5.74 5.28
N LEU A 41 3.10 6.57 4.84
CA LEU A 41 1.75 6.63 5.38
C LEU A 41 1.02 5.30 5.23
N THR A 42 1.12 4.67 4.06
CA THR A 42 0.50 3.36 3.80
C THR A 42 1.03 2.31 4.77
N ILE A 43 2.34 2.24 4.94
CA ILE A 43 2.95 1.26 5.84
C ILE A 43 2.57 1.54 7.30
N ASP A 44 2.57 2.80 7.70
CA ASP A 44 2.20 3.19 9.07
C ASP A 44 0.75 2.82 9.39
N ILE A 45 -0.17 3.06 8.46
CA ILE A 45 -1.59 2.71 8.63
C ILE A 45 -1.76 1.20 8.74
N LEU A 46 -1.11 0.43 7.87
CA LEU A 46 -1.20 -1.03 7.90
C LEU A 46 -0.60 -1.60 9.19
N ALA A 47 0.56 -1.10 9.60
CA ALA A 47 1.21 -1.53 10.83
C ALA A 47 0.33 -1.23 12.05
N ASP A 48 -0.24 -0.04 12.10
CA ASP A 48 -1.13 0.35 13.20
C ASP A 48 -2.39 -0.52 13.27
N LYS A 49 -2.95 -0.84 12.10
CA LYS A 49 -4.16 -1.67 12.02
C LYS A 49 -3.94 -3.08 12.53
N PHE A 50 -2.77 -3.66 12.30
CA PHE A 50 -2.50 -5.07 12.58
C PHE A 50 -1.57 -5.31 13.77
N LYS A 51 -1.08 -4.28 14.45
CA LYS A 51 -0.07 -4.39 15.51
C LYS A 51 -0.48 -5.30 16.68
N ASP A 52 -1.77 -5.33 17.00
CA ASP A 52 -2.29 -6.08 18.14
C ASP A 52 -2.89 -7.44 17.75
N GLY A 53 -2.67 -7.90 16.52
CA GLY A 53 -3.26 -9.13 16.02
C GLY A 53 -2.50 -10.40 16.40
N GLY A 54 -1.36 -10.31 17.05
CA GLY A 54 -0.56 -11.47 17.44
C GLY A 54 0.14 -12.15 16.27
N PHE A 55 0.32 -11.44 15.16
CA PHE A 55 0.98 -12.00 13.98
C PHE A 55 2.46 -12.21 14.22
N THR A 56 3.02 -13.24 13.64
CA THR A 56 4.45 -13.58 13.75
C THR A 56 5.18 -13.49 12.43
N LYS A 57 4.46 -13.45 11.32
CA LYS A 57 5.01 -13.40 9.96
C LYS A 57 4.14 -12.55 9.07
N ILE A 58 4.76 -11.93 8.08
CA ILE A 58 4.07 -11.25 6.99
C ILE A 58 4.31 -12.06 5.71
N VAL A 59 3.23 -12.38 5.01
CA VAL A 59 3.29 -13.11 3.74
C VAL A 59 2.80 -12.18 2.64
N GLY A 60 3.62 -12.03 1.61
CA GLY A 60 3.25 -11.22 0.44
C GLY A 60 3.13 -12.11 -0.80
N THR A 61 2.11 -11.86 -1.60
CA THR A 61 1.98 -12.49 -2.92
C THR A 61 2.65 -11.61 -3.97
N GLU A 62 3.16 -12.24 -5.03
CA GLU A 62 3.86 -11.48 -6.07
C GLU A 62 2.90 -10.60 -6.88
N ALA A 63 3.38 -9.55 -7.50
CA ALA A 63 4.73 -9.03 -7.25
C ALA A 63 4.64 -7.80 -6.36
N ARG A 64 3.53 -7.05 -6.45
CA ARG A 64 3.29 -5.86 -5.64
C ARG A 64 3.16 -6.18 -4.15
N GLY A 65 2.67 -7.39 -3.83
CA GLY A 65 2.58 -7.82 -2.44
C GLY A 65 3.94 -7.83 -1.74
N PHE A 66 5.01 -8.17 -2.45
CA PHE A 66 6.36 -8.14 -1.89
C PHE A 66 6.82 -6.72 -1.58
N LEU A 67 6.44 -5.76 -2.44
CA LEU A 67 6.83 -4.36 -2.27
C LEU A 67 6.24 -3.72 -1.02
N PHE A 68 5.05 -4.13 -0.62
CA PHE A 68 4.39 -3.67 0.60
C PHE A 68 4.66 -4.59 1.80
N GLY A 69 4.78 -5.88 1.56
CA GLY A 69 4.99 -6.87 2.61
C GLY A 69 6.33 -6.70 3.33
N ALA A 70 7.41 -6.51 2.59
CA ALA A 70 8.73 -6.36 3.19
C ALA A 70 8.82 -5.12 4.10
N PRO A 71 8.45 -3.91 3.66
CA PRO A 71 8.47 -2.75 4.55
C PRO A 71 7.47 -2.87 5.70
N LEU A 72 6.33 -3.53 5.50
CA LEU A 72 5.38 -3.76 6.58
C LEU A 72 5.96 -4.69 7.64
N ALA A 73 6.59 -5.78 7.24
CA ALA A 73 7.26 -6.70 8.16
C ALA A 73 8.32 -5.97 8.98
N LEU A 74 9.13 -5.15 8.33
CA LEU A 74 10.14 -4.35 9.00
C LEU A 74 9.52 -3.40 10.02
N ALA A 75 8.46 -2.70 9.64
CA ALA A 75 7.78 -1.74 10.51
C ALA A 75 7.15 -2.42 11.73
N MET A 76 6.68 -3.65 11.58
CA MET A 76 6.07 -4.43 12.66
C MET A 76 7.09 -5.27 13.45
N GLY A 77 8.36 -5.27 13.07
CA GLY A 77 9.37 -6.09 13.72
C GLY A 77 9.22 -7.59 13.47
N LEU A 78 8.68 -7.95 12.30
CA LEU A 78 8.42 -9.34 11.93
C LEU A 78 9.24 -9.74 10.70
N GLY A 79 9.25 -11.00 10.44
CA GLY A 79 9.81 -11.52 9.21
C GLY A 79 8.75 -11.78 8.15
#